data_940a7b373fc869093c92ba3c2a16193c
#
_entry.id   940a7b373fc869093c92ba3c2a16193c
#
_cell.length_a   1.000
_cell.length_b   1.000
_cell.length_c   1.000
_cell.angle_alpha   90.00
_cell.angle_beta   90.00
_cell.angle_gamma   90.00
#
_symmetry.space_group_name_H-M   'P 1'
#
loop_
_entity.id
_entity.type
_entity.pdbx_description
1 polymer ?
#
loop_
_entity_poly.entity_id
_entity_poly.type
_entity_poly.pdbx_seq_one_letter_code
_entity_poly.pdbx_strand_id
1 'polypeptide(L)'
;PGGPAPDGAAADPVFDDPVYLAKLRNFLRAAGARYNGNPDVAFIDVGTFGLWGEGHTLMTQRLKPEENERLARIHIDLHKEYFPDTQLVISDDVIGPETPGDDFPLMRYCRERGISLRDDSILVQPGEKAYFHAELARAFWPELPVVLEHEHYGNTRKSGSWNGETLLRSVEEYHASYLSIHWWPEIEWRENVETIRAVNRRLGYRIVIPELTFPAGIVPGVPFEISIRAGNAGVAPPYRDLFPAYTLTDERGGIAGVLGDETLNFRRRPADGTEIPKSRCRMTAVTPGTGFRSDRLKY
;
A
#
# COMPACT_ATOMS: atom_id res chain seq x y z
N PRO A 1 8.76 -2.32 -34.73
CA PRO A 1 7.99 -1.12 -34.47
C PRO A 1 6.83 -1.48 -33.54
N GLY A 2 6.60 -0.69 -32.49
CA GLY A 2 5.49 -0.88 -31.57
C GLY A 2 4.13 -0.78 -32.28
N GLY A 3 3.08 -1.28 -31.64
CA GLY A 3 1.70 -1.18 -32.11
C GLY A 3 1.16 0.25 -31.99
N PRO A 4 0.13 0.62 -32.76
CA PRO A 4 -0.50 1.92 -32.65
C PRO A 4 -1.19 2.07 -31.30
N ALA A 5 -1.08 3.26 -30.71
CA ALA A 5 -1.89 3.60 -29.54
C ALA A 5 -3.38 3.67 -29.92
N PRO A 6 -4.31 3.47 -28.97
CA PRO A 6 -5.75 3.47 -29.25
C PRO A 6 -6.28 4.76 -29.85
N ASP A 7 -5.64 5.89 -29.58
CA ASP A 7 -5.95 7.22 -30.11
C ASP A 7 -5.25 7.53 -31.44
N GLY A 8 -4.42 6.61 -31.95
CA GLY A 8 -3.66 6.77 -33.18
C GLY A 8 -2.52 7.79 -33.13
N ALA A 9 -2.24 8.37 -31.98
CA ALA A 9 -1.29 9.48 -31.84
C ALA A 9 0.15 9.02 -31.53
N ALA A 10 0.35 7.85 -30.94
CA ALA A 10 1.65 7.28 -30.63
C ALA A 10 1.68 5.77 -30.84
N ALA A 11 2.85 5.22 -31.07
CA ALA A 11 3.07 3.77 -31.09
C ALA A 11 3.74 3.34 -29.78
N ASP A 12 3.35 2.19 -29.26
CA ASP A 12 4.08 1.57 -28.16
C ASP A 12 5.55 1.37 -28.56
N PRO A 13 6.48 1.53 -27.62
CA PRO A 13 7.86 1.16 -27.86
C PRO A 13 7.99 -0.35 -28.09
N VAL A 14 9.07 -0.77 -28.72
CA VAL A 14 9.53 -2.15 -28.60
C VAL A 14 10.16 -2.28 -27.22
N PHE A 15 9.45 -2.92 -26.28
CA PHE A 15 9.75 -2.86 -24.85
C PHE A 15 11.10 -3.48 -24.45
N ASP A 16 11.71 -4.30 -25.31
CA ASP A 16 13.07 -4.85 -25.14
C ASP A 16 14.08 -4.27 -26.11
N ASP A 17 13.74 -3.22 -26.86
CA ASP A 17 14.71 -2.53 -27.73
C ASP A 17 15.90 -2.05 -26.88
N PRO A 18 17.16 -2.33 -27.29
CA PRO A 18 18.34 -1.96 -26.51
C PRO A 18 18.47 -0.46 -26.26
N VAL A 19 18.04 0.38 -27.20
CA VAL A 19 18.08 1.85 -27.05
C VAL A 19 17.01 2.29 -26.04
N TYR A 20 15.80 1.73 -26.14
CA TYR A 20 14.72 1.98 -25.18
C TYR A 20 15.17 1.60 -23.77
N LEU A 21 15.65 0.38 -23.57
CA LEU A 21 16.13 -0.10 -22.26
C LEU A 21 17.29 0.73 -21.71
N ALA A 22 18.22 1.18 -22.57
CA ALA A 22 19.30 2.06 -22.13
C ALA A 22 18.77 3.42 -21.61
N LYS A 23 17.78 3.99 -22.28
CA LYS A 23 17.11 5.24 -21.85
C LYS A 23 16.31 5.03 -20.57
N LEU A 24 15.58 3.94 -20.47
CA LEU A 24 14.83 3.55 -19.28
C LEU A 24 15.75 3.38 -18.06
N ARG A 25 16.88 2.68 -18.22
CA ARG A 25 17.90 2.57 -17.15
C ARG A 25 18.42 3.93 -16.69
N ASN A 26 18.64 4.86 -17.60
CA ASN A 26 19.08 6.20 -17.23
C ASN A 26 18.01 6.96 -16.43
N PHE A 27 16.75 6.84 -16.83
CA PHE A 27 15.62 7.41 -16.11
C PHE A 27 15.48 6.78 -14.71
N LEU A 28 15.41 5.46 -14.62
CA LEU A 28 15.24 4.75 -13.36
C LEU A 28 16.41 4.98 -12.40
N ARG A 29 17.64 5.09 -12.90
CA ARG A 29 18.81 5.46 -12.09
C ARG A 29 18.66 6.85 -11.47
N ALA A 30 18.22 7.83 -12.25
CA ALA A 30 17.99 9.18 -11.74
C ALA A 30 16.83 9.23 -10.75
N ALA A 31 15.73 8.53 -11.05
CA ALA A 31 14.59 8.43 -10.16
C ALA A 31 14.94 7.68 -8.87
N GLY A 32 15.65 6.57 -8.96
CA GLY A 32 16.11 5.79 -7.81
C GLY A 32 17.05 6.60 -6.90
N ALA A 33 18.00 7.34 -7.48
CA ALA A 33 18.88 8.20 -6.70
C ALA A 33 18.12 9.29 -5.90
N ARG A 34 16.92 9.68 -6.37
CA ARG A 34 16.11 10.71 -5.72
C ARG A 34 15.08 10.15 -4.74
N TYR A 35 14.47 9.01 -5.05
CA TYR A 35 13.27 8.55 -4.38
C TYR A 35 13.44 7.22 -3.63
N ASN A 36 14.47 6.41 -3.97
CA ASN A 36 14.64 5.14 -3.27
C ASN A 36 14.97 5.36 -1.79
N GLY A 37 14.22 4.69 -0.92
CA GLY A 37 14.36 4.81 0.54
C GLY A 37 13.91 6.16 1.11
N ASN A 38 13.30 7.04 0.30
CA ASN A 38 12.77 8.30 0.78
C ASN A 38 11.51 8.03 1.63
N PRO A 39 11.46 8.47 2.92
CA PRO A 39 10.32 8.22 3.81
C PRO A 39 9.02 8.88 3.35
N ASP A 40 9.09 9.91 2.50
CA ASP A 40 7.92 10.60 1.96
C ASP A 40 7.32 9.87 0.74
N VAL A 41 7.96 8.79 0.26
CA VAL A 41 7.50 7.98 -0.86
C VAL A 41 7.02 6.63 -0.35
N ALA A 42 5.70 6.41 -0.37
CA ALA A 42 5.09 5.18 0.14
C ALA A 42 5.38 3.98 -0.78
N PHE A 43 5.25 4.18 -2.08
CA PHE A 43 5.52 3.16 -3.10
C PHE A 43 5.84 3.78 -4.47
N ILE A 44 6.42 2.97 -5.35
CA ILE A 44 6.65 3.26 -6.77
C ILE A 44 5.95 2.20 -7.60
N ASP A 45 5.19 2.61 -8.60
CA ASP A 45 4.56 1.69 -9.54
C ASP A 45 5.55 1.21 -10.61
N VAL A 46 5.48 -0.06 -10.98
CA VAL A 46 6.20 -0.65 -12.12
C VAL A 46 5.46 -0.29 -13.41
N GLY A 47 5.42 1.00 -13.71
CA GLY A 47 4.60 1.61 -14.75
C GLY A 47 5.35 1.89 -16.06
N THR A 48 6.24 1.00 -16.52
CA THR A 48 7.04 1.23 -17.73
C THR A 48 6.84 0.18 -18.83
N PHE A 49 5.91 -0.74 -18.64
CA PHE A 49 5.54 -1.78 -19.57
C PHE A 49 4.04 -1.74 -19.85
N GLY A 50 3.67 -1.96 -21.10
CA GLY A 50 2.28 -2.02 -21.53
C GLY A 50 1.61 -0.65 -21.76
N LEU A 51 0.35 -0.70 -22.17
CA LEU A 51 -0.47 0.47 -22.35
C LEU A 51 -0.66 1.19 -21.01
N TRP A 52 -0.53 2.50 -21.00
CA TRP A 52 -0.57 3.38 -19.81
C TRP A 52 0.41 3.00 -18.67
N GLY A 53 1.26 1.99 -18.91
CA GLY A 53 2.14 1.44 -17.88
C GLY A 53 1.49 0.36 -17.02
N GLU A 54 0.31 -0.12 -17.37
CA GLU A 54 -0.48 -1.09 -16.61
C GLU A 54 -0.13 -2.55 -16.92
N GLY A 55 0.81 -2.77 -17.83
CA GLY A 55 1.36 -4.12 -18.07
C GLY A 55 0.62 -4.91 -19.14
N HIS A 56 -0.52 -4.46 -19.67
CA HIS A 56 -1.23 -5.12 -20.74
C HIS A 56 -0.90 -4.55 -22.11
N THR A 57 -1.01 -5.39 -23.15
CA THR A 57 -0.79 -4.98 -24.55
C THR A 57 -1.99 -5.29 -25.46
N LEU A 58 -3.16 -5.47 -24.88
CA LEU A 58 -4.37 -5.96 -25.54
C LEU A 58 -4.89 -5.07 -26.66
N MET A 59 -4.81 -3.76 -26.45
CA MET A 59 -5.30 -2.76 -27.43
C MET A 59 -4.19 -2.26 -28.35
N THR A 60 -2.96 -2.71 -28.16
CA THR A 60 -1.78 -2.26 -28.91
C THR A 60 -1.10 -3.43 -29.62
N GLN A 61 -0.04 -3.98 -29.07
CA GLN A 61 0.75 -5.04 -29.71
C GLN A 61 0.10 -6.41 -29.68
N ARG A 62 -0.82 -6.66 -28.74
CA ARG A 62 -1.50 -7.95 -28.54
C ARG A 62 -0.52 -9.11 -28.42
N LEU A 63 0.45 -8.93 -27.55
CA LEU A 63 1.47 -9.95 -27.29
C LEU A 63 0.83 -11.22 -26.73
N LYS A 64 1.42 -12.35 -27.07
CA LYS A 64 1.05 -13.62 -26.46
C LYS A 64 1.42 -13.61 -24.97
N PRO A 65 0.72 -14.37 -24.11
CA PRO A 65 0.97 -14.39 -22.67
C PRO A 65 2.44 -14.62 -22.30
N GLU A 66 3.12 -15.55 -22.95
CA GLU A 66 4.52 -15.88 -22.67
C GLU A 66 5.47 -14.72 -23.00
N GLU A 67 5.20 -14.00 -24.08
CA GLU A 67 5.99 -12.87 -24.49
C GLU A 67 5.70 -11.65 -23.61
N ASN A 68 4.44 -11.44 -23.23
CA ASN A 68 4.05 -10.42 -22.28
C ASN A 68 4.75 -10.64 -20.93
N GLU A 69 4.73 -11.86 -20.42
CA GLU A 69 5.43 -12.22 -19.17
C GLU A 69 6.95 -11.99 -19.29
N ARG A 70 7.57 -12.41 -20.39
CA ARG A 70 9.01 -12.23 -20.61
C ARG A 70 9.41 -10.74 -20.56
N LEU A 71 8.65 -9.90 -21.25
CA LEU A 71 8.91 -8.46 -21.29
C LEU A 71 8.63 -7.78 -19.96
N ALA A 72 7.51 -8.12 -19.32
CA ALA A 72 7.17 -7.62 -17.99
C ALA A 72 8.27 -7.90 -16.96
N ARG A 73 8.85 -9.11 -16.96
CA ARG A 73 9.97 -9.47 -16.06
C ARG A 73 11.18 -8.56 -16.23
N ILE A 74 11.53 -8.16 -17.48
CA ILE A 74 12.63 -7.22 -17.73
C ILE A 74 12.36 -5.89 -17.02
N HIS A 75 11.14 -5.37 -17.14
CA HIS A 75 10.77 -4.09 -16.54
C HIS A 75 10.66 -4.17 -15.01
N ILE A 76 10.14 -5.27 -14.49
CA ILE A 76 10.09 -5.55 -13.04
C ILE A 76 11.50 -5.56 -12.45
N ASP A 77 12.42 -6.32 -13.06
CA ASP A 77 13.79 -6.45 -12.57
C ASP A 77 14.54 -5.11 -12.62
N LEU A 78 14.29 -4.30 -13.64
CA LEU A 78 14.84 -2.95 -13.72
C LEU A 78 14.35 -2.04 -12.59
N HIS A 79 13.06 -2.06 -12.28
CA HIS A 79 12.55 -1.28 -11.15
C HIS A 79 13.16 -1.78 -9.83
N LYS A 80 13.26 -3.10 -9.65
CA LYS A 80 13.84 -3.67 -8.44
C LYS A 80 15.34 -3.35 -8.27
N GLU A 81 16.07 -3.25 -9.39
CA GLU A 81 17.48 -2.82 -9.39
C GLU A 81 17.66 -1.40 -8.83
N TYR A 82 16.76 -0.47 -9.20
CA TYR A 82 16.89 0.95 -8.84
C TYR A 82 16.08 1.38 -7.61
N PHE A 83 15.14 0.56 -7.16
CA PHE A 83 14.31 0.81 -5.97
C PHE A 83 14.34 -0.38 -5.00
N PRO A 84 15.54 -0.77 -4.49
CA PRO A 84 15.66 -1.91 -3.57
C PRO A 84 14.97 -1.67 -2.21
N ASP A 85 14.88 -0.42 -1.74
CA ASP A 85 14.43 -0.05 -0.40
C ASP A 85 13.02 0.57 -0.38
N THR A 86 12.50 0.98 -1.53
CA THR A 86 11.13 1.51 -1.65
C THR A 86 10.18 0.40 -2.06
N GLN A 87 8.98 0.38 -1.46
CA GLN A 87 7.94 -0.57 -1.85
C GLN A 87 7.58 -0.36 -3.33
N LEU A 88 7.63 -1.44 -4.11
CA LEU A 88 7.13 -1.46 -5.48
C LEU A 88 5.71 -2.03 -5.50
N VAL A 89 4.90 -1.54 -6.43
CA VAL A 89 3.59 -2.09 -6.77
C VAL A 89 3.51 -2.37 -8.26
N ILE A 90 2.64 -3.27 -8.67
CA ILE A 90 2.40 -3.61 -10.08
C ILE A 90 0.92 -3.85 -10.32
N SER A 91 0.40 -3.37 -11.44
CA SER A 91 -0.99 -3.60 -11.85
C SER A 91 -1.25 -5.10 -12.09
N ASP A 92 -2.44 -5.57 -11.72
CA ASP A 92 -2.93 -6.91 -12.04
C ASP A 92 -3.19 -7.09 -13.54
N ASP A 93 -3.39 -6.04 -14.27
CA ASP A 93 -3.55 -6.04 -15.74
C ASP A 93 -2.36 -6.67 -16.49
N VAL A 94 -1.20 -6.75 -15.84
CA VAL A 94 -0.01 -7.45 -16.38
C VAL A 94 -0.28 -8.95 -16.64
N ILE A 95 -1.28 -9.54 -15.98
CA ILE A 95 -1.69 -10.93 -16.21
C ILE A 95 -2.32 -11.07 -17.59
N GLY A 96 -3.16 -10.12 -17.99
CA GLY A 96 -3.96 -10.17 -19.21
C GLY A 96 -5.09 -11.22 -19.13
N PRO A 97 -6.20 -11.01 -19.87
CA PRO A 97 -7.38 -11.87 -19.82
C PRO A 97 -7.17 -13.25 -20.47
N GLU A 98 -6.10 -13.42 -21.23
CA GLU A 98 -5.80 -14.68 -21.93
C GLU A 98 -4.88 -15.61 -21.13
N THR A 99 -4.46 -15.22 -19.91
CA THR A 99 -3.64 -16.07 -19.06
C THR A 99 -4.49 -17.25 -18.56
N PRO A 100 -4.13 -18.49 -18.90
CA PRO A 100 -4.95 -19.63 -18.54
C PRO A 100 -4.83 -19.99 -17.06
N GLY A 101 -5.97 -20.28 -16.43
CA GLY A 101 -6.05 -20.83 -15.07
C GLY A 101 -5.85 -19.80 -13.97
N ASP A 102 -5.79 -20.30 -12.73
CA ASP A 102 -5.68 -19.49 -11.51
C ASP A 102 -4.23 -19.39 -11.00
N ASP A 103 -3.26 -19.97 -11.70
CA ASP A 103 -1.84 -19.88 -11.38
C ASP A 103 -1.21 -18.72 -12.16
N PHE A 104 -1.06 -17.60 -11.51
CA PHE A 104 -0.47 -16.38 -12.09
C PHE A 104 1.04 -16.33 -11.82
N PRO A 105 1.90 -16.94 -12.66
CA PRO A 105 3.32 -17.08 -12.40
C PRO A 105 4.04 -15.73 -12.30
N LEU A 106 3.59 -14.71 -13.03
CA LEU A 106 4.17 -13.38 -12.98
C LEU A 106 3.85 -12.68 -11.64
N MET A 107 2.63 -12.82 -11.13
CA MET A 107 2.28 -12.27 -9.82
C MET A 107 2.99 -12.98 -8.68
N ARG A 108 3.18 -14.30 -8.76
CA ARG A 108 4.03 -15.04 -7.83
C ARG A 108 5.48 -14.53 -7.87
N TYR A 109 6.01 -14.32 -9.08
CA TYR A 109 7.35 -13.73 -9.29
C TYR A 109 7.48 -12.36 -8.61
N CYS A 110 6.46 -11.51 -8.73
CA CYS A 110 6.42 -10.19 -8.07
C CYS A 110 6.39 -10.32 -6.55
N ARG A 111 5.49 -11.16 -6.01
CA ARG A 111 5.36 -11.38 -4.57
C ARG A 111 6.66 -11.87 -3.93
N GLU A 112 7.33 -12.83 -4.55
CA GLU A 112 8.63 -13.36 -4.08
C GLU A 112 9.73 -12.28 -4.03
N ARG A 113 9.58 -11.21 -4.80
CA ARG A 113 10.47 -10.03 -4.82
C ARG A 113 10.02 -8.90 -3.92
N GLY A 114 8.94 -9.09 -3.17
CA GLY A 114 8.36 -8.06 -2.30
C GLY A 114 7.70 -6.93 -3.09
N ILE A 115 7.23 -7.19 -4.31
CA ILE A 115 6.45 -6.23 -5.11
C ILE A 115 4.99 -6.49 -4.86
N SER A 116 4.24 -5.45 -4.48
CA SER A 116 2.85 -5.50 -4.08
C SER A 116 1.89 -5.50 -5.27
N LEU A 117 0.66 -5.94 -5.01
CA LEU A 117 -0.45 -5.87 -5.96
C LEU A 117 -1.07 -4.47 -5.99
N ARG A 118 -1.31 -3.95 -7.21
CA ARG A 118 -2.24 -2.87 -7.50
C ARG A 118 -3.35 -3.42 -8.40
N ASP A 119 -4.60 -3.30 -7.98
CA ASP A 119 -5.76 -3.64 -8.80
C ASP A 119 -6.48 -2.33 -9.17
N ASP A 120 -6.58 -2.03 -10.46
CA ASP A 120 -7.19 -0.82 -11.00
C ASP A 120 -8.57 -1.09 -11.64
N SER A 121 -9.11 -2.28 -11.42
CA SER A 121 -10.35 -2.74 -12.08
C SER A 121 -11.60 -2.60 -11.21
N ILE A 122 -11.51 -2.00 -10.02
CA ILE A 122 -12.65 -1.85 -9.12
C ILE A 122 -13.74 -0.98 -9.77
N LEU A 123 -14.99 -1.46 -9.83
CA LEU A 123 -16.14 -0.82 -10.48
C LEU A 123 -16.04 -0.67 -12.02
N VAL A 124 -15.01 -1.19 -12.66
CA VAL A 124 -14.88 -1.16 -14.13
C VAL A 124 -15.95 -2.05 -14.79
N GLN A 125 -16.25 -3.20 -14.18
CA GLN A 125 -17.29 -4.09 -14.67
C GLN A 125 -18.58 -4.00 -13.86
N PRO A 126 -19.75 -4.08 -14.52
CA PRO A 126 -21.03 -4.07 -13.83
C PRO A 126 -21.34 -5.44 -13.19
N GLY A 127 -22.12 -5.41 -12.11
CA GLY A 127 -22.68 -6.61 -11.47
C GLY A 127 -21.78 -7.25 -10.42
N GLU A 128 -21.91 -8.55 -10.23
CA GLU A 128 -21.20 -9.29 -9.17
C GLU A 128 -19.69 -9.36 -9.38
N LYS A 129 -19.24 -9.17 -10.62
CA LYS A 129 -17.82 -9.09 -10.98
C LYS A 129 -17.37 -7.63 -11.13
N ALA A 130 -17.80 -6.76 -10.24
CA ALA A 130 -17.42 -5.35 -10.25
C ALA A 130 -15.94 -5.10 -9.92
N TYR A 131 -15.19 -6.13 -9.62
CA TYR A 131 -13.75 -6.16 -9.43
C TYR A 131 -13.20 -7.55 -9.78
N PHE A 132 -11.92 -7.58 -10.19
CA PHE A 132 -11.21 -8.79 -10.59
C PHE A 132 -10.23 -9.22 -9.49
N HIS A 133 -9.76 -10.44 -9.60
CA HIS A 133 -8.59 -10.99 -8.91
C HIS A 133 -8.57 -10.81 -7.38
N ALA A 134 -9.75 -10.82 -6.71
CA ALA A 134 -9.80 -10.81 -5.24
C ALA A 134 -9.00 -11.97 -4.62
N GLU A 135 -8.87 -13.09 -5.33
CA GLU A 135 -8.04 -14.23 -4.94
C GLU A 135 -6.54 -13.90 -4.93
N LEU A 136 -6.05 -13.03 -5.82
CA LEU A 136 -4.67 -12.56 -5.78
C LEU A 136 -4.41 -11.77 -4.51
N ALA A 137 -5.31 -10.88 -4.13
CA ALA A 137 -5.16 -10.09 -2.92
C ALA A 137 -4.93 -10.98 -1.70
N ARG A 138 -5.60 -12.14 -1.61
CA ARG A 138 -5.41 -13.11 -0.51
C ARG A 138 -3.99 -13.65 -0.44
N ALA A 139 -3.28 -13.72 -1.55
CA ALA A 139 -1.89 -14.14 -1.57
C ALA A 139 -0.93 -13.01 -1.16
N PHE A 140 -1.32 -11.75 -1.33
CA PHE A 140 -0.45 -10.60 -1.08
C PHE A 140 -0.63 -9.97 0.30
N TRP A 141 -1.87 -9.64 0.69
CA TRP A 141 -2.14 -8.82 1.87
C TRP A 141 -1.57 -9.36 3.20
N PRO A 142 -1.35 -10.66 3.42
CA PRO A 142 -0.73 -11.09 4.68
C PRO A 142 0.71 -10.57 4.89
N GLU A 143 1.41 -10.25 3.80
CA GLU A 143 2.82 -9.88 3.82
C GLU A 143 3.14 -8.54 3.15
N LEU A 144 2.32 -8.12 2.19
CA LEU A 144 2.55 -6.95 1.34
C LEU A 144 1.29 -6.09 1.23
N PRO A 145 1.42 -4.76 1.19
CA PRO A 145 0.27 -3.87 1.03
C PRO A 145 -0.42 -4.07 -0.32
N VAL A 146 -1.74 -3.98 -0.35
CA VAL A 146 -2.54 -3.98 -1.57
C VAL A 146 -3.03 -2.56 -1.85
N VAL A 147 -2.90 -2.13 -3.10
CA VAL A 147 -3.35 -0.83 -3.59
C VAL A 147 -4.54 -1.02 -4.50
N LEU A 148 -5.60 -0.26 -4.32
CA LEU A 148 -6.78 -0.29 -5.18
C LEU A 148 -6.94 1.02 -5.92
N GLU A 149 -7.47 0.91 -7.12
CA GLU A 149 -7.96 2.00 -7.94
C GLU A 149 -9.33 1.63 -8.49
N HIS A 150 -10.29 2.54 -8.43
CA HIS A 150 -11.60 2.28 -9.02
C HIS A 150 -11.75 3.00 -10.35
N GLU A 151 -12.72 2.57 -11.15
CA GLU A 151 -13.10 3.23 -12.42
C GLU A 151 -13.27 4.73 -12.21
N HIS A 152 -12.86 5.49 -13.20
CA HIS A 152 -12.94 6.94 -13.23
C HIS A 152 -14.31 7.45 -12.78
N TYR A 153 -14.35 8.23 -11.71
CA TYR A 153 -15.61 8.73 -11.14
C TYR A 153 -16.49 9.44 -12.17
N GLY A 154 -15.87 10.19 -13.08
CA GLY A 154 -16.60 10.85 -14.16
C GLY A 154 -17.38 9.87 -15.05
N ASN A 155 -16.87 8.68 -15.29
CA ASN A 155 -17.52 7.62 -16.07
C ASN A 155 -18.63 6.94 -15.27
N THR A 156 -18.33 6.48 -14.06
CA THR A 156 -19.29 5.79 -13.18
C THR A 156 -20.46 6.70 -12.78
N ARG A 157 -20.18 7.96 -12.53
CA ARG A 157 -21.21 8.98 -12.28
C ARG A 157 -22.14 9.18 -13.47
N LYS A 158 -21.57 9.31 -14.68
CA LYS A 158 -22.32 9.52 -15.92
C LYS A 158 -23.18 8.31 -16.29
N SER A 159 -22.64 7.11 -16.14
CA SER A 159 -23.36 5.85 -16.42
C SER A 159 -24.32 5.44 -15.32
N GLY A 160 -24.22 6.02 -14.12
CA GLY A 160 -24.97 5.59 -12.96
C GLY A 160 -24.46 4.27 -12.35
N SER A 161 -23.25 3.84 -12.70
CA SER A 161 -22.65 2.59 -12.21
C SER A 161 -21.88 2.76 -10.89
N TRP A 162 -21.73 3.98 -10.37
CA TRP A 162 -21.12 4.19 -9.08
C TRP A 162 -21.84 3.40 -7.98
N ASN A 163 -21.09 2.65 -7.20
CA ASN A 163 -21.63 1.82 -6.13
C ASN A 163 -20.70 1.83 -4.90
N GLY A 164 -21.07 2.62 -3.91
CA GLY A 164 -20.28 2.78 -2.69
C GLY A 164 -20.21 1.53 -1.81
N GLU A 165 -21.24 0.67 -1.84
CA GLU A 165 -21.25 -0.59 -1.09
C GLU A 165 -20.27 -1.57 -1.70
N THR A 166 -20.22 -1.67 -3.03
CA THR A 166 -19.26 -2.49 -3.75
C THR A 166 -17.84 -1.98 -3.53
N LEU A 167 -17.63 -0.66 -3.52
CA LEU A 167 -16.33 -0.07 -3.21
C LEU A 167 -15.85 -0.43 -1.80
N LEU A 168 -16.72 -0.29 -0.80
CA LEU A 168 -16.38 -0.66 0.57
C LEU A 168 -16.11 -2.16 0.69
N ARG A 169 -16.93 -3.00 0.06
CA ARG A 169 -16.74 -4.45 0.04
C ARG A 169 -15.41 -4.84 -0.60
N SER A 170 -15.01 -4.21 -1.71
CA SER A 170 -13.70 -4.49 -2.32
C SER A 170 -12.55 -4.17 -1.36
N VAL A 171 -12.62 -3.05 -0.63
CA VAL A 171 -11.61 -2.71 0.39
C VAL A 171 -11.52 -3.79 1.47
N GLU A 172 -12.67 -4.31 1.93
CA GLU A 172 -12.72 -5.39 2.93
C GLU A 172 -12.13 -6.70 2.39
N GLU A 173 -12.56 -7.14 1.20
CA GLU A 173 -12.14 -8.42 0.62
C GLU A 173 -10.67 -8.43 0.19
N TYR A 174 -10.15 -7.30 -0.28
CA TYR A 174 -8.75 -7.16 -0.68
C TYR A 174 -7.82 -6.86 0.49
N HIS A 175 -8.34 -6.60 1.69
CA HIS A 175 -7.55 -6.09 2.80
C HIS A 175 -6.69 -4.89 2.36
N ALA A 176 -7.33 -3.95 1.65
CA ALA A 176 -6.63 -2.88 0.97
C ALA A 176 -5.92 -1.92 1.93
N SER A 177 -4.68 -1.57 1.59
CA SER A 177 -3.88 -0.58 2.32
C SER A 177 -4.10 0.83 1.79
N TYR A 178 -4.33 0.95 0.49
CA TYR A 178 -4.53 2.22 -0.21
C TYR A 178 -5.67 2.08 -1.21
N LEU A 179 -6.40 3.17 -1.42
CA LEU A 179 -7.38 3.33 -2.47
C LEU A 179 -7.26 4.73 -3.03
N SER A 180 -7.07 4.86 -4.35
CA SER A 180 -7.09 6.18 -4.99
C SER A 180 -8.52 6.61 -5.31
N ILE A 181 -8.80 7.91 -5.09
CA ILE A 181 -9.92 8.61 -5.71
C ILE A 181 -9.33 9.56 -6.76
N HIS A 182 -9.76 9.43 -7.99
CA HIS A 182 -9.19 10.19 -9.09
C HIS A 182 -10.25 10.53 -10.14
N TRP A 183 -9.90 11.33 -11.15
CA TRP A 183 -10.85 11.87 -12.10
C TRP A 183 -12.06 12.53 -11.45
N TRP A 184 -11.89 13.80 -11.09
CA TRP A 184 -12.81 14.64 -10.35
C TRP A 184 -12.90 14.32 -8.84
N PRO A 185 -11.77 14.15 -8.14
CA PRO A 185 -11.75 13.73 -6.74
C PRO A 185 -12.54 14.68 -5.82
N GLU A 186 -12.55 15.98 -6.12
CA GLU A 186 -13.35 16.94 -5.35
C GLU A 186 -14.86 16.74 -5.51
N ILE A 187 -15.32 16.35 -6.71
CA ILE A 187 -16.73 16.09 -6.99
C ILE A 187 -17.11 14.78 -6.34
N GLU A 188 -16.32 13.75 -6.51
CA GLU A 188 -16.52 12.45 -5.87
C GLU A 188 -16.60 12.58 -4.36
N TRP A 189 -15.65 13.29 -3.74
CA TRP A 189 -15.67 13.57 -2.32
C TRP A 189 -16.95 14.26 -1.86
N ARG A 190 -17.38 15.31 -2.57
CA ARG A 190 -18.59 16.05 -2.18
C ARG A 190 -19.87 15.23 -2.29
N GLU A 191 -19.98 14.40 -3.32
CA GLU A 191 -21.18 13.61 -3.59
C GLU A 191 -21.25 12.32 -2.75
N ASN A 192 -20.07 11.78 -2.32
CA ASN A 192 -19.98 10.48 -1.65
C ASN A 192 -19.23 10.53 -0.30
N VAL A 193 -19.29 11.65 0.39
CA VAL A 193 -18.50 11.90 1.61
C VAL A 193 -18.66 10.82 2.68
N GLU A 194 -19.84 10.29 2.89
CA GLU A 194 -20.08 9.27 3.92
C GLU A 194 -19.48 7.91 3.51
N THR A 195 -19.59 7.55 2.23
CA THR A 195 -18.96 6.35 1.68
C THR A 195 -17.44 6.44 1.80
N ILE A 196 -16.85 7.55 1.36
CA ILE A 196 -15.40 7.73 1.42
C ILE A 196 -14.89 7.75 2.88
N ARG A 197 -15.65 8.34 3.80
CA ARG A 197 -15.36 8.26 5.23
C ARG A 197 -15.44 6.84 5.78
N ALA A 198 -16.43 6.06 5.35
CA ALA A 198 -16.55 4.66 5.73
C ALA A 198 -15.36 3.84 5.23
N VAL A 199 -15.00 4.00 3.95
CA VAL A 199 -13.80 3.41 3.35
C VAL A 199 -12.54 3.80 4.12
N ASN A 200 -12.33 5.09 4.39
CA ASN A 200 -11.14 5.57 5.11
C ASN A 200 -11.06 5.04 6.55
N ARG A 201 -12.17 4.72 7.19
CA ARG A 201 -12.16 4.09 8.52
C ARG A 201 -11.68 2.64 8.49
N ARG A 202 -11.81 1.98 7.35
CA ARG A 202 -11.45 0.58 7.18
C ARG A 202 -10.10 0.39 6.51
N LEU A 203 -9.75 1.29 5.60
CA LEU A 203 -8.55 1.21 4.75
C LEU A 203 -7.26 1.15 5.57
N GLY A 204 -6.35 0.25 5.16
CA GLY A 204 -5.07 0.05 5.82
C GLY A 204 -5.19 -0.51 7.22
N TYR A 205 -4.22 -0.21 8.07
CA TYR A 205 -4.29 -0.53 9.49
C TYR A 205 -4.83 0.66 10.30
N ARG A 206 -5.52 0.34 11.40
CA ARG A 206 -6.02 1.32 12.36
C ARG A 206 -5.88 0.75 13.77
N ILE A 207 -4.77 1.05 14.40
CA ILE A 207 -4.56 0.63 15.79
C ILE A 207 -5.48 1.43 16.70
N VAL A 208 -6.30 0.72 17.46
CA VAL A 208 -7.18 1.28 18.48
C VAL A 208 -6.75 0.80 19.85
N ILE A 209 -6.86 1.67 20.84
CA ILE A 209 -6.44 1.41 22.22
C ILE A 209 -7.66 1.59 23.12
N PRO A 210 -8.47 0.52 23.34
CA PRO A 210 -9.64 0.60 24.19
C PRO A 210 -9.31 0.72 25.68
N GLU A 211 -8.11 0.29 26.11
CA GLU A 211 -7.71 0.35 27.51
C GLU A 211 -6.24 0.68 27.65
N LEU A 212 -5.95 1.67 28.49
CA LEU A 212 -4.62 2.05 28.92
C LEU A 212 -4.64 2.21 30.43
N THR A 213 -3.78 1.48 31.13
CA THR A 213 -3.64 1.56 32.60
C THR A 213 -2.23 2.02 32.95
N PHE A 214 -2.12 3.01 33.80
CA PHE A 214 -0.86 3.57 34.28
C PHE A 214 -1.04 4.09 35.72
N PRO A 215 0.05 4.25 36.52
CA PRO A 215 -0.04 4.75 37.89
C PRO A 215 -0.47 6.23 37.92
N ALA A 216 -1.21 6.61 38.96
CA ALA A 216 -1.66 7.98 39.16
C ALA A 216 -0.52 8.99 39.40
N GLY A 217 0.66 8.52 39.81
CA GLY A 217 1.87 9.33 39.98
C GLY A 217 3.10 8.56 39.52
N ILE A 218 4.01 9.24 38.84
CA ILE A 218 5.28 8.70 38.35
C ILE A 218 6.41 9.45 39.03
N VAL A 219 7.31 8.70 39.70
CA VAL A 219 8.48 9.26 40.37
C VAL A 219 9.71 9.04 39.47
N PRO A 220 10.47 10.09 39.15
CA PRO A 220 11.69 9.95 38.36
C PRO A 220 12.66 8.93 38.99
N GLY A 221 13.23 8.07 38.13
CA GLY A 221 14.16 7.02 38.55
C GLY A 221 13.51 5.78 39.17
N VAL A 222 12.22 5.81 39.44
CA VAL A 222 11.49 4.64 39.98
C VAL A 222 10.77 3.92 38.83
N PRO A 223 10.98 2.61 38.66
CA PRO A 223 10.26 1.83 37.65
C PRO A 223 8.75 1.81 37.91
N PHE A 224 7.98 1.93 36.84
CA PHE A 224 6.53 1.81 36.87
C PHE A 224 6.01 0.92 35.72
N GLU A 225 4.77 0.49 35.80
CA GLU A 225 4.15 -0.37 34.78
C GLU A 225 3.09 0.41 34.01
N ILE A 226 3.12 0.24 32.67
CA ILE A 226 2.03 0.61 31.77
C ILE A 226 1.44 -0.67 31.22
N SER A 227 0.12 -0.76 31.19
CA SER A 227 -0.61 -1.88 30.59
C SER A 227 -1.53 -1.34 29.51
N ILE A 228 -1.45 -1.94 28.31
CA ILE A 228 -2.20 -1.54 27.14
C ILE A 228 -2.99 -2.73 26.58
N ARG A 229 -4.25 -2.50 26.22
CA ARG A 229 -5.02 -3.37 25.35
C ARG A 229 -5.21 -2.65 24.04
N ALA A 230 -4.88 -3.32 22.94
CA ALA A 230 -4.94 -2.74 21.60
C ALA A 230 -5.67 -3.67 20.64
N GLY A 231 -6.03 -3.18 19.48
CA GLY A 231 -6.61 -3.95 18.38
C GLY A 231 -6.35 -3.25 17.05
N ASN A 232 -6.58 -3.95 15.95
CA ASN A 232 -6.52 -3.37 14.62
C ASN A 232 -7.93 -3.31 14.04
N ALA A 233 -8.50 -2.13 13.94
CA ALA A 233 -9.83 -1.88 13.36
C ALA A 233 -9.80 -1.61 11.85
N GLY A 234 -8.62 -1.60 11.23
CA GLY A 234 -8.45 -1.54 9.77
C GLY A 234 -8.56 -2.92 9.13
N VAL A 235 -8.48 -2.98 7.82
CA VAL A 235 -8.58 -4.23 7.05
C VAL A 235 -7.23 -4.87 6.73
N ALA A 236 -6.13 -4.11 6.84
CA ALA A 236 -4.77 -4.59 6.56
C ALA A 236 -3.91 -4.55 7.83
N PRO A 237 -2.88 -5.42 7.93
CA PRO A 237 -1.90 -5.32 9.02
C PRO A 237 -0.90 -4.18 8.76
N PRO A 238 -0.20 -3.68 9.79
CA PRO A 238 1.03 -2.92 9.59
C PRO A 238 2.11 -3.81 8.98
N TYR A 239 2.75 -3.36 7.91
CA TYR A 239 3.82 -4.12 7.20
C TYR A 239 5.22 -3.77 7.67
N ARG A 240 5.37 -2.69 8.41
CA ARG A 240 6.62 -2.28 9.06
C ARG A 240 6.50 -2.44 10.55
N ASP A 241 7.65 -2.46 11.23
CA ASP A 241 7.66 -2.44 12.68
C ASP A 241 6.99 -1.18 13.20
N LEU A 242 6.06 -1.37 14.13
CA LEU A 242 5.25 -0.32 14.73
C LEU A 242 5.15 -0.59 16.22
N PHE A 243 5.71 0.31 17.03
CA PHE A 243 5.79 0.21 18.47
C PHE A 243 5.01 1.33 19.14
N PRO A 244 4.36 1.09 20.29
CA PRO A 244 3.76 2.19 21.05
C PRO A 244 4.84 3.10 21.63
N ALA A 245 4.53 4.39 21.66
CA ALA A 245 5.32 5.39 22.36
C ALA A 245 4.40 6.15 23.35
N TYR A 246 4.82 6.28 24.58
CA TYR A 246 4.09 6.94 25.64
C TYR A 246 4.72 8.32 25.90
N THR A 247 3.97 9.38 25.69
CA THR A 247 4.41 10.73 25.95
C THR A 247 4.01 11.13 27.37
N LEU A 248 4.99 11.48 28.17
CA LEU A 248 4.78 12.07 29.50
C LEU A 248 4.71 13.59 29.34
N THR A 249 3.67 14.19 29.87
CA THR A 249 3.48 15.64 29.87
C THR A 249 3.50 16.19 31.29
N ASP A 250 4.01 17.42 31.44
CA ASP A 250 3.90 18.18 32.68
C ASP A 250 2.50 18.81 32.84
N GLU A 251 2.27 19.49 33.97
CA GLU A 251 1.00 20.16 34.28
C GLU A 251 0.64 21.29 33.29
N ARG A 252 1.60 21.78 32.51
CA ARG A 252 1.43 22.83 31.51
C ARG A 252 1.24 22.25 30.10
N GLY A 253 1.24 20.91 29.96
CA GLY A 253 1.17 20.22 28.69
C GLY A 253 2.50 20.15 27.93
N GLY A 254 3.61 20.56 28.57
CA GLY A 254 4.96 20.39 28.00
C GLY A 254 5.39 18.94 28.01
N ILE A 255 6.10 18.48 26.97
CA ILE A 255 6.63 17.12 26.90
C ILE A 255 7.79 16.97 27.87
N ALA A 256 7.59 16.19 28.94
CA ALA A 256 8.60 15.86 29.93
C ALA A 256 9.45 14.64 29.52
N GLY A 257 8.91 13.76 28.68
CA GLY A 257 9.63 12.60 28.16
C GLY A 257 8.78 11.76 27.20
N VAL A 258 9.46 10.93 26.40
CA VAL A 258 8.84 9.95 25.52
C VAL A 258 9.47 8.58 25.82
N LEU A 259 8.63 7.58 26.06
CA LEU A 259 9.03 6.22 26.39
C LEU A 259 8.54 5.26 25.28
N GLY A 260 9.46 4.68 24.53
CA GLY A 260 9.13 3.67 23.50
C GLY A 260 9.00 2.29 24.13
N ASP A 261 8.00 1.52 23.73
CA ASP A 261 7.81 0.12 24.13
C ASP A 261 8.16 -0.81 22.98
N GLU A 262 9.40 -1.24 22.90
CA GLU A 262 9.87 -2.20 21.89
C GLU A 262 9.43 -3.65 22.17
N THR A 263 8.75 -3.91 23.29
CA THR A 263 8.25 -5.25 23.63
C THR A 263 6.94 -5.59 22.92
N LEU A 264 6.18 -4.57 22.46
CA LEU A 264 4.93 -4.72 21.74
C LEU A 264 5.07 -4.21 20.30
N ASN A 265 5.29 -5.13 19.37
CA ASN A 265 5.31 -4.81 17.94
C ASN A 265 3.94 -5.10 17.30
N PHE A 266 3.34 -4.11 16.67
CA PHE A 266 2.08 -4.25 15.94
C PHE A 266 2.24 -4.82 14.53
N ARG A 267 3.46 -4.98 14.03
CA ARG A 267 3.70 -5.55 12.70
C ARG A 267 2.99 -6.89 12.53
N ARG A 268 2.33 -7.08 11.39
CA ARG A 268 1.58 -8.30 11.03
C ARG A 268 0.50 -8.69 12.06
N ARG A 269 0.02 -7.75 12.87
CA ARG A 269 -1.12 -8.02 13.74
C ARG A 269 -2.39 -8.10 12.89
N PRO A 270 -3.25 -9.11 13.15
CA PRO A 270 -4.42 -9.35 12.33
C PRO A 270 -5.30 -8.13 12.16
N ALA A 271 -5.89 -8.04 10.97
CA ALA A 271 -6.86 -7.02 10.57
C ALA A 271 -8.31 -7.47 10.80
N ASP A 272 -8.52 -8.55 11.55
CA ASP A 272 -9.81 -9.22 11.77
C ASP A 272 -10.56 -8.71 13.01
N GLY A 273 -10.09 -7.62 13.60
CA GLY A 273 -10.66 -7.07 14.84
C GLY A 273 -10.33 -7.86 16.09
N THR A 274 -9.50 -8.91 15.99
CA THR A 274 -9.03 -9.65 17.19
C THR A 274 -8.26 -8.70 18.09
N GLU A 275 -8.62 -8.75 19.38
CA GLU A 275 -7.89 -8.01 20.39
C GLU A 275 -6.43 -8.49 20.44
N ILE A 276 -5.51 -7.56 20.36
CA ILE A 276 -4.10 -7.81 20.63
C ILE A 276 -4.00 -8.14 22.13
N PRO A 277 -3.36 -9.25 22.50
CA PRO A 277 -3.24 -9.64 23.92
C PRO A 277 -2.74 -8.48 24.76
N LYS A 278 -3.31 -8.33 25.96
CA LYS A 278 -2.92 -7.27 26.90
C LYS A 278 -1.41 -7.35 27.14
N SER A 279 -0.70 -6.29 26.73
CA SER A 279 0.73 -6.16 26.97
C SER A 279 0.98 -5.33 28.22
N ARG A 280 2.05 -5.67 28.94
CA ARG A 280 2.54 -4.92 30.09
C ARG A 280 3.99 -4.55 29.84
N CYS A 281 4.28 -3.26 29.90
CA CYS A 281 5.62 -2.75 29.76
C CYS A 281 6.07 -2.11 31.08
N ARG A 282 7.25 -2.49 31.55
CA ARG A 282 7.87 -1.88 32.71
C ARG A 282 8.84 -0.79 32.24
N MET A 283 8.59 0.41 32.67
CA MET A 283 9.34 1.59 32.24
C MET A 283 9.96 2.32 33.42
N THR A 284 10.99 3.12 33.14
CA THR A 284 11.60 4.02 34.14
C THR A 284 11.64 5.41 33.55
N ALA A 285 10.93 6.35 34.16
CA ALA A 285 11.01 7.76 33.77
C ALA A 285 12.38 8.33 34.15
N VAL A 286 13.07 8.92 33.20
CA VAL A 286 14.36 9.60 33.44
C VAL A 286 14.08 11.06 33.73
N THR A 287 14.83 11.66 34.66
CA THR A 287 14.71 13.09 35.00
C THR A 287 15.04 13.95 33.76
N PRO A 288 14.24 14.99 33.46
CA PRO A 288 14.60 15.96 32.41
C PRO A 288 15.97 16.56 32.66
N GLY A 289 16.92 16.39 31.74
CA GLY A 289 18.30 16.93 31.85
C GLY A 289 19.43 15.94 31.65
N THR A 290 19.19 14.63 31.72
CA THR A 290 20.19 13.62 31.34
C THR A 290 19.89 13.13 29.93
N GLY A 291 20.71 13.62 29.00
CA GLY A 291 20.58 13.50 27.53
C GLY A 291 19.94 12.23 27.02
N PHE A 292 18.75 12.40 26.48
CA PHE A 292 18.14 11.44 25.58
C PHE A 292 18.85 11.57 24.22
N ARG A 293 19.58 10.54 23.81
CA ARG A 293 20.06 10.50 22.43
C ARG A 293 18.89 10.11 21.53
N SER A 294 18.46 11.05 20.69
CA SER A 294 17.38 10.93 19.70
C SER A 294 17.76 10.07 18.49
N ASP A 295 18.88 9.36 18.53
CA ASP A 295 19.49 8.72 17.35
C ASP A 295 18.79 7.43 16.91
N ARG A 296 17.71 6.99 17.60
CA ARG A 296 16.98 5.76 17.28
C ARG A 296 15.49 5.90 16.95
N LEU A 297 14.95 7.10 16.98
CA LEU A 297 13.60 7.35 16.48
C LEU A 297 13.70 7.92 15.05
N LYS A 298 13.87 7.07 14.06
CA LYS A 298 13.55 7.39 12.67
C LYS A 298 12.08 7.05 12.46
N TYR A 299 11.29 8.10 12.18
CA TYR A 299 9.90 8.00 11.76
C TYR A 299 9.78 7.25 10.43
#